data_961b9d0919293e06eb7caecfd8ab2135
#
_entry.id   961b9d0919293e06eb7caecfd8ab2135
#
_cell.length_a   1.000
_cell.length_b   1.000
_cell.length_c   1.000
_cell.angle_alpha   90.00
_cell.angle_beta   90.00
_cell.angle_gamma   90.00
#
_symmetry.space_group_name_H-M   'P 1'
#
loop_
_entity.id
_entity.type
_entity.pdbx_description
1 polymer ?
#
loop_
_entity_poly.entity_id
_entity_poly.type
_entity_poly.pdbx_seq_one_letter_code
_entity_poly.pdbx_strand_id
1 'polypeptide(L)'
;IPLLAWNQVLHWPNLTEKLAPLPTISTDIELGQHAYAVSTRDTTMEPRFPEGTILLIDPNLKPNSLDFAIVHVEGYDLPNFKQVLIDGGHTILKPLNTDFKTLLLDKPHKFLGVMVQSRMDFKKKK
;
A
#
# COMPACT_ATOMS: atom_id res chain seq x y z
N ILE A 1 12.25 -1.82 -8.84
CA ILE A 1 11.50 -0.69 -8.26
C ILE A 1 12.01 -0.40 -6.85
N PRO A 2 11.92 0.84 -6.38
CA PRO A 2 12.39 1.18 -5.04
C PRO A 2 11.50 0.59 -3.96
N LEU A 3 12.13 0.18 -2.86
CA LEU A 3 11.44 -0.20 -1.63
C LEU A 3 11.41 1.04 -0.72
N LEU A 4 10.22 1.55 -0.45
CA LEU A 4 10.03 2.78 0.29
C LEU A 4 9.65 2.50 1.75
N ALA A 5 10.05 3.40 2.64
CA ALA A 5 9.46 3.50 3.97
C ALA A 5 8.08 4.18 3.85
N TRP A 6 7.20 3.97 4.83
CA TRP A 6 5.84 4.51 4.76
C TRP A 6 5.79 6.03 4.69
N ASN A 7 6.70 6.72 5.38
CA ASN A 7 6.78 8.18 5.29
C ASN A 7 7.24 8.66 3.91
N GLN A 8 8.00 7.85 3.18
CA GLN A 8 8.42 8.18 1.82
C GLN A 8 7.29 8.02 0.83
N VAL A 9 6.37 7.09 1.08
CA VAL A 9 5.21 6.86 0.21
C VAL A 9 4.36 8.13 0.09
N LEU A 10 4.23 8.89 1.17
CA LEU A 10 3.46 10.14 1.17
C LEU A 10 3.96 11.15 0.13
N HIS A 11 5.26 11.19 -0.10
CA HIS A 11 5.90 12.21 -0.93
C HIS A 11 6.40 11.67 -2.26
N TRP A 12 6.32 10.37 -2.46
CA TRP A 12 6.80 9.73 -3.68
C TRP A 12 6.03 10.21 -4.91
N PRO A 13 6.70 10.52 -6.05
CA PRO A 13 8.13 10.36 -6.30
C PRO A 13 8.97 11.58 -5.91
N ASN A 14 8.40 12.60 -5.29
CA ASN A 14 9.04 13.89 -5.03
C ASN A 14 9.71 13.91 -3.65
N LEU A 15 10.70 13.03 -3.46
CA LEU A 15 11.47 13.01 -2.21
C LEU A 15 12.42 14.21 -2.18
N THR A 16 12.30 15.01 -1.12
CA THR A 16 13.11 16.24 -0.96
C THR A 16 14.46 15.99 -0.33
N GLU A 17 14.60 14.87 0.37
CA GLU A 17 15.86 14.55 1.03
C GLU A 17 16.79 13.81 0.07
N LYS A 18 18.06 14.25 0.02
CA LYS A 18 19.09 13.50 -0.67
C LYS A 18 19.53 12.36 0.23
N LEU A 19 18.89 11.24 0.05
CA LEU A 19 19.21 10.04 0.81
C LEU A 19 20.23 9.20 0.04
N ALA A 20 20.86 8.27 0.78
CA ALA A 20 21.55 7.16 0.16
C ALA A 20 20.61 6.48 -0.86
N PRO A 21 21.16 5.76 -1.85
CA PRO A 21 20.31 5.05 -2.80
C PRO A 21 19.25 4.22 -2.09
N LEU A 22 18.02 4.28 -2.59
CA LEU A 22 16.93 3.49 -2.02
C LEU A 22 17.16 2.01 -2.28
N PRO A 23 16.81 1.14 -1.33
CA PRO A 23 16.76 -0.30 -1.61
C PRO A 23 15.81 -0.55 -2.80
N THR A 24 16.11 -1.58 -3.57
CA THR A 24 15.30 -1.91 -4.74
C THR A 24 14.81 -3.34 -4.66
N ILE A 25 13.66 -3.57 -5.28
CA ILE A 25 13.06 -4.90 -5.46
C ILE A 25 13.05 -5.20 -6.95
N SER A 26 13.54 -6.38 -7.33
CA SER A 26 13.48 -6.84 -8.70
C SER A 26 12.10 -7.42 -9.00
N THR A 27 11.59 -7.13 -10.19
CA THR A 27 10.33 -7.70 -10.64
C THR A 27 10.37 -7.95 -12.14
N ASP A 28 9.71 -9.02 -12.57
CA ASP A 28 9.50 -9.32 -13.98
C ASP A 28 8.12 -8.84 -14.47
N ILE A 29 7.35 -8.23 -13.58
CA ILE A 29 6.06 -7.65 -13.95
C ILE A 29 6.31 -6.28 -14.55
N GLU A 30 5.66 -6.00 -15.66
CA GLU A 30 5.67 -4.66 -16.24
C GLU A 30 4.80 -3.74 -15.39
N LEU A 31 5.40 -2.71 -14.83
CA LEU A 31 4.74 -1.75 -13.95
C LEU A 31 4.80 -0.36 -14.57
N GLY A 32 3.80 0.45 -14.21
CA GLY A 32 3.76 1.84 -14.65
C GLY A 32 4.88 2.68 -14.05
N GLN A 33 4.98 3.90 -14.52
CA GLN A 33 5.96 4.87 -14.04
C GLN A 33 5.76 5.13 -12.55
N HIS A 34 6.85 5.27 -11.82
CA HIS A 34 6.85 5.55 -10.37
C HIS A 34 6.30 4.41 -9.52
N ALA A 35 6.23 3.19 -10.06
CA ALA A 35 5.89 2.03 -9.25
C ALA A 35 6.89 1.88 -8.09
N TYR A 36 6.41 1.40 -6.95
CA TYR A 36 7.24 1.23 -5.77
C TYR A 36 6.82 -0.01 -4.99
N ALA A 37 7.66 -0.41 -4.07
CA ALA A 37 7.35 -1.47 -3.11
C ALA A 37 7.33 -0.89 -1.70
N VAL A 38 6.54 -1.50 -0.83
CA VAL A 38 6.48 -1.16 0.58
C VAL A 38 6.15 -2.43 1.38
N SER A 39 6.66 -2.50 2.61
CA SER A 39 6.43 -3.66 3.47
C SER A 39 5.28 -3.38 4.44
N THR A 40 4.36 -4.34 4.61
CA THR A 40 3.31 -4.20 5.61
C THR A 40 3.91 -4.08 7.01
N ARG A 41 3.33 -3.21 7.84
CA ARG A 41 3.89 -2.86 9.15
C ARG A 41 2.99 -3.24 10.32
N ASP A 42 1.79 -3.75 10.05
CA ASP A 42 0.84 -4.07 11.10
C ASP A 42 0.08 -5.35 10.77
N THR A 43 -0.86 -5.71 11.62
CA THR A 43 -1.61 -6.96 11.52
C THR A 43 -3.01 -6.79 10.92
N THR A 44 -3.35 -5.58 10.45
CA THR A 44 -4.72 -5.27 10.00
C THR A 44 -5.16 -6.09 8.79
N MET A 45 -4.21 -6.57 7.99
CA MET A 45 -4.49 -7.32 6.77
C MET A 45 -4.16 -8.81 6.89
N GLU A 46 -3.96 -9.29 8.11
CA GLU A 46 -3.81 -10.72 8.35
C GLU A 46 -5.15 -11.44 8.19
N PRO A 47 -5.15 -12.71 7.83
CA PRO A 47 -3.98 -13.58 7.64
C PRO A 47 -3.35 -13.51 6.24
N ARG A 48 -4.01 -12.85 5.29
CA ARG A 48 -3.55 -12.89 3.90
C ARG A 48 -2.25 -12.13 3.68
N PHE A 49 -2.10 -11.00 4.36
CA PHE A 49 -0.90 -10.16 4.25
C PHE A 49 -0.32 -9.93 5.65
N PRO A 50 0.43 -10.91 6.15
CA PRO A 50 1.09 -10.75 7.46
C PRO A 50 2.09 -9.61 7.44
N GLU A 51 2.42 -9.10 8.63
CA GLU A 51 3.44 -8.08 8.77
C GLU A 51 4.74 -8.51 8.09
N GLY A 52 5.34 -7.60 7.33
CA GLY A 52 6.56 -7.90 6.57
C GLY A 52 6.29 -8.37 5.14
N THR A 53 5.04 -8.46 4.71
CA THR A 53 4.73 -8.76 3.31
C THR A 53 5.15 -7.60 2.43
N ILE A 54 5.85 -7.90 1.33
CA ILE A 54 6.27 -6.89 0.36
C ILE A 54 5.13 -6.69 -0.64
N LEU A 55 4.69 -5.45 -0.76
CA LEU A 55 3.63 -5.05 -1.68
C LEU A 55 4.24 -4.31 -2.86
N LEU A 56 3.90 -4.72 -4.08
CA LEU A 56 4.28 -4.02 -5.30
C LEU A 56 3.10 -3.16 -5.72
N ILE A 57 3.31 -1.85 -5.80
CA ILE A 57 2.27 -0.86 -5.95
C ILE A 57 2.44 -0.09 -7.25
N ASP A 58 1.37 0.03 -8.00
CA ASP A 58 1.32 0.88 -9.19
C ASP A 58 0.48 2.12 -8.88
N PRO A 59 1.12 3.31 -8.77
CA PRO A 59 0.41 4.54 -8.44
C PRO A 59 -0.44 5.10 -9.58
N ASN A 60 -0.31 4.56 -10.78
CA ASN A 60 -1.07 5.02 -11.94
C ASN A 60 -2.45 4.38 -12.03
N LEU A 61 -2.71 3.35 -11.24
CA LEU A 61 -3.99 2.67 -11.25
C LEU A 61 -4.92 3.29 -10.22
N LYS A 62 -6.21 3.35 -10.57
CA LYS A 62 -7.27 3.70 -9.62
C LYS A 62 -7.89 2.41 -9.11
N PRO A 63 -8.20 2.32 -7.82
CA PRO A 63 -8.77 1.08 -7.30
C PRO A 63 -10.19 0.86 -7.78
N ASN A 64 -10.47 -0.37 -8.18
CA ASN A 64 -11.81 -0.89 -8.36
C ASN A 64 -12.25 -1.56 -7.06
N SER A 65 -13.55 -1.82 -6.94
CA SER A 65 -14.05 -2.53 -5.77
C SER A 65 -13.38 -3.89 -5.63
N LEU A 66 -12.96 -4.24 -4.42
CA LEU A 66 -12.22 -5.42 -4.02
C LEU A 66 -10.71 -5.35 -4.25
N ASP A 67 -10.21 -4.30 -4.90
CA ASP A 67 -8.76 -4.10 -5.00
C ASP A 67 -8.16 -3.79 -3.64
N PHE A 68 -6.85 -4.05 -3.53
CA PHE A 68 -6.04 -3.64 -2.37
C PHE A 68 -5.25 -2.41 -2.76
N ALA A 69 -5.29 -1.40 -1.92
CA ALA A 69 -4.70 -0.11 -2.27
C ALA A 69 -4.03 0.55 -1.08
N ILE A 70 -3.11 1.46 -1.41
CA ILE A 70 -2.51 2.38 -0.45
C ILE A 70 -3.32 3.67 -0.49
N VAL A 71 -3.77 4.13 0.66
CA VAL A 71 -4.60 5.33 0.78
C VAL A 71 -4.11 6.20 1.93
N HIS A 72 -4.07 7.50 1.70
CA HIS A 72 -3.83 8.49 2.76
C HIS A 72 -5.11 9.23 3.06
N VAL A 73 -5.58 9.12 4.27
CA VAL A 73 -6.82 9.75 4.75
C VAL A 73 -6.46 10.94 5.61
N GLU A 74 -7.18 12.05 5.45
CA GLU A 74 -7.01 13.25 6.25
C GLU A 74 -7.09 12.93 7.75
N GLY A 75 -6.13 13.45 8.51
CA GLY A 75 -6.03 13.22 9.94
C GLY A 75 -5.10 12.07 10.33
N TYR A 76 -4.64 11.29 9.38
CA TYR A 76 -3.70 10.19 9.63
C TYR A 76 -2.29 10.62 9.25
N ASP A 77 -1.31 10.28 10.09
CA ASP A 77 0.09 10.65 9.83
C ASP A 77 0.69 9.90 8.65
N LEU A 78 0.28 8.66 8.45
CA LEU A 78 0.85 7.77 7.44
C LEU A 78 -0.25 7.15 6.59
N PRO A 79 0.08 6.75 5.34
CA PRO A 79 -0.86 5.99 4.52
C PRO A 79 -1.16 4.62 5.11
N ASN A 80 -2.25 4.05 4.67
CA ASN A 80 -2.69 2.72 5.07
C ASN A 80 -2.86 1.81 3.86
N PHE A 81 -2.70 0.51 4.09
CA PHE A 81 -2.97 -0.53 3.11
C PHE A 81 -4.26 -1.25 3.52
N LYS A 82 -5.28 -1.20 2.66
CA LYS A 82 -6.59 -1.77 2.94
C LYS A 82 -7.23 -2.30 1.66
N GLN A 83 -8.23 -3.17 1.82
CA GLN A 83 -9.09 -3.52 0.71
C GLN A 83 -10.12 -2.42 0.49
N VAL A 84 -10.35 -2.06 -0.77
CA VAL A 84 -11.32 -1.02 -1.14
C VAL A 84 -12.63 -1.69 -1.52
N LEU A 85 -13.72 -1.25 -0.94
CA LEU A 85 -15.07 -1.64 -1.33
C LEU A 85 -15.79 -0.40 -1.84
N ILE A 86 -16.46 -0.53 -2.97
CA ILE A 86 -17.25 0.55 -3.55
C ILE A 86 -18.69 0.06 -3.64
N ASP A 87 -19.58 0.73 -2.94
CA ASP A 87 -20.99 0.33 -2.85
C ASP A 87 -21.87 1.58 -2.83
N GLY A 88 -22.76 1.71 -3.83
CA GLY A 88 -23.75 2.77 -3.87
C GLY A 88 -23.18 4.18 -3.81
N GLY A 89 -22.01 4.41 -4.39
CA GLY A 89 -21.34 5.70 -4.34
C GLY A 89 -20.53 5.92 -3.08
N HIS A 90 -20.52 4.95 -2.17
CA HIS A 90 -19.69 5.00 -0.96
C HIS A 90 -18.42 4.19 -1.16
N THR A 91 -17.31 4.70 -0.63
CA THR A 91 -16.04 4.01 -0.60
C THR A 91 -15.74 3.59 0.83
N ILE A 92 -15.42 2.33 1.01
CA ILE A 92 -15.17 1.72 2.32
C ILE A 92 -13.79 1.10 2.31
N LEU A 93 -13.03 1.32 3.36
CA LEU A 93 -11.74 0.67 3.57
C LEU A 93 -11.92 -0.48 4.54
N LYS A 94 -11.62 -1.69 4.08
CA LYS A 94 -11.84 -2.89 4.87
C LYS A 94 -10.51 -3.53 5.25
N PRO A 95 -10.22 -3.67 6.55
CA PRO A 95 -9.15 -4.55 6.99
C PRO A 95 -9.60 -6.01 6.80
N LEU A 96 -8.67 -6.90 6.43
CA LEU A 96 -8.99 -8.33 6.33
C LEU A 96 -9.05 -8.98 7.71
N ASN A 97 -8.32 -8.44 8.67
CA ASN A 97 -8.36 -8.92 10.04
C ASN A 97 -9.62 -8.40 10.73
N THR A 98 -10.50 -9.31 11.14
CA THR A 98 -11.79 -8.97 11.73
C THR A 98 -11.69 -8.33 13.10
N ASP A 99 -10.52 -8.32 13.73
CA ASP A 99 -10.29 -7.59 14.99
C ASP A 99 -10.27 -6.08 14.79
N PHE A 100 -10.21 -5.61 13.54
CA PHE A 100 -10.18 -4.19 13.20
C PHE A 100 -11.46 -3.80 12.49
N LYS A 101 -11.82 -2.52 12.60
CA LYS A 101 -13.07 -2.01 12.04
C LYS A 101 -12.90 -1.52 10.60
N THR A 102 -13.96 -1.66 9.82
CA THR A 102 -14.04 -1.01 8.51
C THR A 102 -14.19 0.50 8.70
N LEU A 103 -13.73 1.25 7.70
CA LEU A 103 -13.81 2.70 7.70
C LEU A 103 -14.56 3.17 6.46
N LEU A 104 -15.66 3.90 6.68
CA LEU A 104 -16.31 4.61 5.60
C LEU A 104 -15.45 5.84 5.25
N LEU A 105 -15.07 5.99 3.97
CA LEU A 105 -14.31 7.15 3.52
C LEU A 105 -15.26 8.32 3.32
N ASP A 106 -15.46 9.08 4.37
CA ASP A 106 -16.25 10.32 4.37
C ASP A 106 -15.39 11.56 4.57
N LYS A 107 -14.08 11.41 4.55
CA LYS A 107 -13.09 12.49 4.68
C LYS A 107 -12.29 12.64 3.41
N PRO A 108 -11.65 13.79 3.20
CA PRO A 108 -10.68 13.92 2.11
C PRO A 108 -9.61 12.84 2.20
N HIS A 109 -9.29 12.26 1.06
CA HIS A 109 -8.33 11.17 0.98
C HIS A 109 -7.68 11.16 -0.40
N LYS A 110 -6.56 10.45 -0.50
CA LYS A 110 -5.86 10.26 -1.75
C LYS A 110 -5.37 8.83 -1.84
N PHE A 111 -5.70 8.16 -2.94
CA PHE A 111 -5.12 6.86 -3.25
C PHE A 111 -3.71 7.05 -3.81
N LEU A 112 -2.76 6.32 -3.26
CA LEU A 112 -1.36 6.41 -3.63
C LEU A 112 -0.90 5.22 -4.47
N GLY A 113 -1.80 4.34 -4.82
CA GLY A 113 -1.58 3.25 -5.74
C GLY A 113 -2.36 2.00 -5.39
N VAL A 114 -2.36 1.07 -6.33
CA VAL A 114 -3.05 -0.21 -6.22
C VAL A 114 -2.01 -1.33 -6.19
N MET A 115 -2.20 -2.29 -5.29
CA MET A 115 -1.32 -3.44 -5.23
C MET A 115 -1.54 -4.33 -6.44
N VAL A 116 -0.47 -4.66 -7.14
CA VAL A 116 -0.50 -5.55 -8.29
C VAL A 116 0.13 -6.91 -8.00
N GLN A 117 0.96 -7.00 -6.97
CA GLN A 117 1.57 -8.24 -6.52
C GLN A 117 1.99 -8.12 -5.08
N SER A 118 1.99 -9.23 -4.37
CA SER A 118 2.58 -9.31 -3.03
C SER A 118 3.60 -10.44 -2.99
N ARG A 119 4.59 -10.32 -2.11
CA ARG A 119 5.63 -11.32 -1.90
C ARG A 119 5.83 -11.57 -0.43
N MET A 120 6.01 -12.83 -0.07
CA MET A 120 6.25 -13.22 1.29
C MET A 120 7.31 -14.32 1.32
N ASP A 121 8.34 -14.12 2.14
CA ASP A 121 9.37 -15.11 2.34
C ASP A 121 9.03 -15.95 3.56
N PHE A 122 8.89 -17.25 3.37
CA PHE A 122 8.59 -18.19 4.45
C PHE A 122 9.84 -18.64 5.20
N LYS A 123 11.02 -18.33 4.67
CA LYS A 123 12.28 -18.75 5.24
C LYS A 123 13.29 -17.65 5.09
N LYS A 124 13.87 -17.22 6.21
CA LYS A 124 14.88 -16.17 6.18
C LYS A 124 16.15 -16.68 5.50
N LYS A 125 16.65 -15.89 4.58
CA LYS A 125 17.99 -16.08 4.04
C LYS A 125 19.00 -15.54 5.04
N LYS A 126 20.07 -16.27 5.19
CA LYS A 126 21.21 -15.81 6.00
C LYS A 126 22.26 -15.18 5.09
#